data_8ad066044b8b81c9a0ffc307c9a58184
#
_entry.id   8ad066044b8b81c9a0ffc307c9a58184
#
_cell.length_a   1.000
_cell.length_b   1.000
_cell.length_c   1.000
_cell.angle_alpha   90.00
_cell.angle_beta   90.00
_cell.angle_gamma   90.00
#
_symmetry.space_group_name_H-M   'P 1'
#
loop_
_entity.id
_entity.type
_entity.pdbx_description
1 polymer ?
#
loop_
_entity_poly.entity_id
_entity_poly.type
_entity_poly.pdbx_seq_one_letter_code
_entity_poly.pdbx_strand_id
1 'polypeptide(L)'
;MIGGSHXWRDRRDEVGQVAGRIVRDLADRTLSVDTARPPAAEDAHAALLGLTREFDAVRGGFGGAPKFPPSMALEFLLRHYVRTGSAAALEMAGATCEAMARGGIYDQLGGGFARYSVDAGWVVPHFEKMLYDNALLCRVYAHLWRATGSELARRVALETADFMVRELRTAQGGFASALDADSDDGTGRHVEGAYYVWTPRQLREVLGEADAAMAAVHFGVTEEGTFEEGASVLRLPDTEQLWDAGKVASVRTRLLAAREQRPRPARDDKIVAAWNGLAIAALAETGAYFDRPDLVQAATDAADLLVRTHMDWHARLFRTSLDGVAGTHAGVLEDYADVAEGFLALSAVTGEGVWVDFAGLLLDTVLVRFTDVDGALFDTADDAEILIRRPQDPTDNATPSGWTAAAGALLTYAAYTGSSAHREAAEKALGVVRTXAGVASLAWRVAAASRPRPARGRRVRAGRPSRPASGPSGVRIGHQRDAHVVRDEGGQGEGVEDLVEAEPPR
;
A
#
# COMPACT_ATOMS: atom_id res chain seq x y z
N MET A 1 -2.33 6.98 -40.55
CA MET A 1 -3.48 6.20 -40.05
C MET A 1 -4.68 6.18 -41.00
N ILE A 2 -4.46 6.19 -42.31
CA ILE A 2 -5.55 6.20 -43.30
C ILE A 2 -5.76 4.82 -43.95
N GLY A 3 -4.81 3.91 -43.82
CA GLY A 3 -4.87 2.59 -44.47
C GLY A 3 -5.78 1.55 -43.84
N GLY A 4 -6.14 1.69 -42.57
CA GLY A 4 -6.90 0.68 -41.83
C GLY A 4 -8.40 0.65 -42.20
N SER A 5 -8.98 1.80 -42.57
CA SER A 5 -10.42 1.88 -42.89
C SER A 5 -10.75 1.18 -44.25
N HIS A 6 -9.84 1.18 -45.21
CA HIS A 6 -10.03 0.48 -46.47
C HIS A 6 -9.98 -1.05 -46.31
N UNK A 7 -9.18 -1.46 -45.60
CA UNK A 7 -9.08 -2.72 -45.37
C UNK A 7 -10.24 -3.25 -44.84
N TRP A 8 -10.72 -2.68 -43.95
CA TRP A 8 -11.94 -3.13 -43.31
C TRP A 8 -13.14 -3.19 -44.23
N ARG A 9 -13.31 -2.18 -45.09
CA ARG A 9 -14.42 -2.12 -46.01
C ARG A 9 -14.33 -3.16 -47.12
N ASP A 10 -13.16 -3.33 -47.70
CA ASP A 10 -12.95 -4.11 -48.91
C ASP A 10 -12.66 -5.59 -48.66
N ARG A 11 -12.11 -5.94 -47.45
CA ARG A 11 -11.73 -7.31 -47.12
C ARG A 11 -12.19 -7.68 -45.68
N ARG A 12 -13.43 -7.37 -45.36
CA ARG A 12 -14.02 -7.54 -44.04
C ARG A 12 -13.90 -8.98 -43.53
N ASP A 13 -14.18 -9.96 -44.38
CA ASP A 13 -14.13 -11.39 -44.00
C ASP A 13 -12.71 -11.83 -43.70
N GLU A 14 -11.73 -11.39 -44.49
CA GLU A 14 -10.32 -11.68 -44.28
C GLU A 14 -9.81 -11.05 -43.01
N VAL A 15 -10.17 -9.79 -42.76
CA VAL A 15 -9.82 -9.08 -41.50
C VAL A 15 -10.47 -9.82 -40.32
N GLY A 16 -11.74 -10.25 -40.45
CA GLY A 16 -12.43 -11.02 -39.42
C GLY A 16 -11.75 -12.35 -39.12
N GLN A 17 -11.27 -13.07 -40.14
CA GLN A 17 -10.56 -14.34 -39.96
C GLN A 17 -9.21 -14.13 -39.30
N VAL A 18 -8.46 -13.07 -39.69
CA VAL A 18 -7.17 -12.73 -39.06
C VAL A 18 -7.39 -12.34 -37.60
N ALA A 19 -8.37 -11.48 -37.32
CA ALA A 19 -8.73 -11.09 -35.96
C ALA A 19 -9.12 -12.32 -35.12
N GLY A 20 -9.94 -13.21 -35.67
CA GLY A 20 -10.32 -14.44 -34.98
C GLY A 20 -9.15 -15.36 -34.67
N ARG A 21 -8.16 -15.44 -35.56
CA ARG A 21 -6.91 -16.20 -35.26
C ARG A 21 -6.12 -15.54 -34.12
N ILE A 22 -5.94 -14.23 -34.20
CA ILE A 22 -5.21 -13.48 -33.14
C ILE A 22 -5.90 -13.67 -31.80
N VAL A 23 -7.24 -13.56 -31.75
CA VAL A 23 -7.98 -13.75 -30.50
C VAL A 23 -7.78 -15.15 -29.94
N ARG A 24 -7.84 -16.19 -30.79
CA ARG A 24 -7.57 -17.57 -30.35
C ARG A 24 -6.14 -17.75 -29.86
N ASP A 25 -5.15 -17.25 -30.62
CA ASP A 25 -3.72 -17.33 -30.25
C ASP A 25 -3.44 -16.62 -28.91
N LEU A 26 -4.14 -15.51 -28.65
CA LEU A 26 -4.03 -14.78 -27.37
C LEU A 26 -4.72 -15.54 -26.23
N ALA A 27 -5.88 -16.12 -26.50
CA ALA A 27 -6.65 -16.89 -25.50
C ALA A 27 -5.86 -18.14 -25.06
N ASP A 28 -5.10 -18.75 -25.97
CA ASP A 28 -4.28 -19.94 -25.69
C ASP A 28 -3.01 -19.64 -24.89
N ARG A 29 -2.66 -18.36 -24.72
CA ARG A 29 -1.45 -17.93 -23.96
C ARG A 29 -1.79 -17.71 -22.48
N THR A 30 -2.29 -18.73 -21.80
CA THR A 30 -2.48 -18.68 -20.36
C THR A 30 -1.19 -19.04 -19.63
N LEU A 31 -0.96 -18.39 -18.51
CA LEU A 31 0.16 -18.76 -17.63
C LEU A 31 -0.15 -20.08 -16.93
N SER A 32 0.77 -21.01 -17.01
CA SER A 32 0.68 -22.27 -16.26
C SER A 32 1.43 -22.13 -14.93
N VAL A 33 0.98 -22.82 -13.91
CA VAL A 33 1.67 -22.91 -12.63
C VAL A 33 2.36 -24.28 -12.54
N ASP A 34 3.61 -24.27 -12.08
CA ASP A 34 4.33 -25.51 -11.77
C ASP A 34 3.93 -25.96 -10.35
N THR A 35 2.94 -26.82 -10.28
CA THR A 35 2.45 -27.36 -9.01
C THR A 35 3.23 -28.57 -8.51
N ALA A 36 4.22 -29.02 -9.28
CA ALA A 36 4.98 -30.22 -8.92
C ALA A 36 5.85 -29.99 -7.67
N ARG A 37 6.26 -28.76 -7.43
CA ARG A 37 7.12 -28.42 -6.29
C ARG A 37 6.91 -26.98 -5.84
N PRO A 38 6.66 -26.73 -4.55
CA PRO A 38 6.55 -25.36 -4.05
C PRO A 38 7.89 -24.62 -4.18
N PRO A 39 7.86 -23.26 -4.18
CA PRO A 39 9.08 -22.48 -4.18
C PRO A 39 9.98 -22.83 -2.98
N ALA A 40 11.27 -22.84 -3.21
CA ALA A 40 12.27 -23.30 -2.26
C ALA A 40 13.28 -22.19 -1.91
N ALA A 41 14.16 -22.46 -0.97
CA ALA A 41 15.19 -21.51 -0.53
C ALA A 41 16.10 -21.08 -1.68
N GLU A 42 16.35 -21.99 -2.62
CA GLU A 42 17.17 -21.70 -3.81
C GLU A 42 16.55 -20.62 -4.70
N ASP A 43 15.21 -20.61 -4.81
CA ASP A 43 14.51 -19.60 -5.62
C ASP A 43 14.69 -18.20 -4.97
N ALA A 44 14.58 -18.11 -3.64
CA ALA A 44 14.81 -16.87 -2.91
C ALA A 44 16.28 -16.42 -3.02
N HIS A 45 17.22 -17.37 -2.97
CA HIS A 45 18.65 -17.05 -3.15
C HIS A 45 18.93 -16.53 -4.57
N ALA A 46 18.34 -17.15 -5.59
CA ALA A 46 18.47 -16.68 -6.98
C ALA A 46 17.93 -15.26 -7.15
N ALA A 47 16.80 -14.94 -6.50
CA ALA A 47 16.24 -13.59 -6.51
C ALA A 47 17.19 -12.57 -5.85
N LEU A 48 17.80 -12.93 -4.70
CA LEU A 48 18.78 -12.07 -4.04
C LEU A 48 19.97 -11.79 -4.97
N LEU A 49 20.49 -12.81 -5.66
CA LEU A 49 21.59 -12.63 -6.61
C LEU A 49 21.19 -11.74 -7.80
N GLY A 50 19.95 -11.84 -8.25
CA GLY A 50 19.39 -10.95 -9.28
C GLY A 50 19.43 -9.49 -8.83
N LEU A 51 18.89 -9.22 -7.64
CA LEU A 51 18.87 -7.87 -7.06
C LEU A 51 20.29 -7.33 -6.83
N THR A 52 21.21 -8.18 -6.37
CA THR A 52 22.62 -7.78 -6.14
C THR A 52 23.27 -7.26 -7.45
N ARG A 53 22.96 -7.88 -8.59
CA ARG A 53 23.52 -7.46 -9.87
C ARG A 53 23.01 -6.11 -10.35
N GLU A 54 21.77 -5.75 -9.97
CA GLU A 54 21.14 -4.50 -10.40
C GLU A 54 21.28 -3.36 -9.37
N PHE A 55 21.82 -3.67 -8.19
CA PHE A 55 21.93 -2.72 -7.08
C PHE A 55 22.92 -1.59 -7.40
N ASP A 56 22.45 -0.35 -7.23
CA ASP A 56 23.30 0.86 -7.34
C ASP A 56 23.96 1.10 -5.97
N ALA A 57 25.17 0.60 -5.81
CA ALA A 57 25.91 0.71 -4.53
C ALA A 57 26.34 2.15 -4.19
N VAL A 58 26.30 3.07 -5.16
CA VAL A 58 26.71 4.47 -4.93
C VAL A 58 25.52 5.33 -4.51
N ARG A 59 24.35 5.12 -5.13
CA ARG A 59 23.18 6.00 -4.93
C ARG A 59 22.01 5.28 -4.26
N GLY A 60 22.12 3.99 -4.01
CA GLY A 60 20.99 3.19 -3.52
C GLY A 60 19.94 2.94 -4.59
N GLY A 61 19.15 1.91 -4.38
CA GLY A 61 18.13 1.50 -5.33
C GLY A 61 18.65 0.58 -6.42
N PHE A 62 17.86 0.39 -7.46
CA PHE A 62 18.14 -0.59 -8.50
C PHE A 62 17.99 0.07 -9.87
N GLY A 63 18.90 -0.25 -10.78
CA GLY A 63 18.90 0.31 -12.13
C GLY A 63 19.33 1.77 -12.19
N GLY A 64 18.98 2.43 -13.30
CA GLY A 64 19.32 3.84 -13.58
C GLY A 64 18.14 4.80 -13.39
N ALA A 65 18.20 5.94 -14.09
CA ALA A 65 17.11 6.92 -14.07
C ALA A 65 16.09 6.60 -15.19
N PRO A 66 14.77 6.87 -14.95
CA PRO A 66 14.17 7.28 -13.68
C PRO A 66 14.18 6.15 -12.65
N LYS A 67 14.21 6.49 -11.36
CA LYS A 67 14.19 5.52 -10.27
C LYS A 67 12.87 5.53 -9.53
N PHE A 68 12.24 4.36 -9.41
CA PHE A 68 11.01 4.17 -8.63
C PHE A 68 11.35 3.54 -7.28
N PRO A 69 10.63 3.90 -6.19
CA PRO A 69 10.78 3.23 -4.91
C PRO A 69 10.52 1.72 -5.07
N PRO A 70 11.50 0.86 -4.78
CA PRO A 70 11.35 -0.57 -5.03
C PRO A 70 10.76 -1.29 -3.82
N SER A 71 9.52 -0.91 -3.42
CA SER A 71 8.92 -1.30 -2.14
C SER A 71 8.87 -2.82 -1.95
N MET A 72 8.44 -3.59 -2.97
CA MET A 72 8.35 -5.04 -2.87
C MET A 72 9.73 -5.69 -2.76
N ALA A 73 10.73 -5.18 -3.50
CA ALA A 73 12.11 -5.68 -3.39
C ALA A 73 12.69 -5.39 -1.99
N LEU A 74 12.42 -4.20 -1.43
CA LEU A 74 12.88 -3.85 -0.08
C LEU A 74 12.25 -4.77 0.96
N GLU A 75 10.96 -5.04 0.85
CA GLU A 75 10.27 -5.95 1.76
C GLU A 75 10.83 -7.37 1.65
N PHE A 76 11.11 -7.84 0.41
CA PHE A 76 11.78 -9.13 0.19
C PHE A 76 13.14 -9.18 0.88
N LEU A 77 13.98 -8.15 0.70
CA LEU A 77 15.32 -8.09 1.28
C LEU A 77 15.27 -8.13 2.81
N LEU A 78 14.36 -7.36 3.42
CA LEU A 78 14.19 -7.35 4.88
C LEU A 78 13.73 -8.71 5.40
N ARG A 79 12.74 -9.35 4.76
CA ARG A 79 12.27 -10.68 5.15
C ARG A 79 13.36 -11.74 4.92
N HIS A 80 14.12 -11.63 3.83
CA HIS A 80 15.24 -12.54 3.55
C HIS A 80 16.31 -12.41 4.64
N TYR A 81 16.66 -11.18 5.05
CA TYR A 81 17.58 -10.94 6.16
C TYR A 81 17.08 -11.58 7.47
N VAL A 82 15.82 -11.34 7.83
CA VAL A 82 15.26 -11.89 9.08
C VAL A 82 15.31 -13.43 9.07
N ARG A 83 15.09 -14.04 7.92
CA ARG A 83 15.06 -15.50 7.78
C ARG A 83 16.45 -16.13 7.76
N THR A 84 17.41 -15.50 7.09
CA THR A 84 18.73 -16.11 6.78
C THR A 84 19.91 -15.46 7.48
N GLY A 85 19.77 -14.23 7.98
CA GLY A 85 20.88 -13.43 8.48
C GLY A 85 21.73 -12.78 7.40
N SER A 86 21.27 -12.75 6.14
CA SER A 86 22.05 -12.20 5.01
C SER A 86 22.37 -10.73 5.19
N ALA A 87 23.64 -10.41 5.50
CA ALA A 87 24.11 -9.02 5.64
C ALA A 87 23.92 -8.23 4.32
N ALA A 88 24.17 -8.86 3.18
CA ALA A 88 24.02 -8.21 1.88
C ALA A 88 22.57 -7.77 1.63
N ALA A 89 21.58 -8.58 2.03
CA ALA A 89 20.16 -8.20 1.90
C ALA A 89 19.84 -6.96 2.76
N LEU A 90 20.30 -6.95 4.01
CA LEU A 90 20.09 -5.81 4.91
C LEU A 90 20.81 -4.55 4.41
N GLU A 91 22.02 -4.70 3.90
CA GLU A 91 22.80 -3.57 3.36
C GLU A 91 22.09 -2.93 2.16
N MET A 92 21.63 -3.73 1.19
CA MET A 92 20.90 -3.21 0.03
C MET A 92 19.62 -2.49 0.45
N ALA A 93 18.85 -3.08 1.37
CA ALA A 93 17.61 -2.47 1.87
C ALA A 93 17.91 -1.16 2.62
N GLY A 94 18.86 -1.19 3.54
CA GLY A 94 19.23 -0.03 4.37
C GLY A 94 19.75 1.13 3.54
N ALA A 95 20.72 0.85 2.65
CA ALA A 95 21.30 1.89 1.79
C ALA A 95 20.26 2.52 0.86
N THR A 96 19.34 1.72 0.30
CA THR A 96 18.26 2.24 -0.56
C THR A 96 17.31 3.12 0.27
N CYS A 97 16.87 2.64 1.42
CA CYS A 97 15.97 3.41 2.28
C CYS A 97 16.63 4.71 2.76
N GLU A 98 17.91 4.66 3.15
CA GLU A 98 18.63 5.88 3.57
C GLU A 98 18.73 6.87 2.42
N ALA A 99 19.09 6.42 1.21
CA ALA A 99 19.21 7.29 0.04
C ALA A 99 17.88 7.97 -0.30
N MET A 100 16.78 7.22 -0.28
CA MET A 100 15.43 7.78 -0.52
C MET A 100 15.05 8.78 0.59
N ALA A 101 15.26 8.42 1.87
CA ALA A 101 14.88 9.27 3.00
C ALA A 101 15.65 10.59 3.05
N ARG A 102 16.89 10.59 2.56
CA ARG A 102 17.72 11.79 2.47
C ARG A 102 17.49 12.57 1.18
N GLY A 103 16.95 11.92 0.16
CA GLY A 103 16.72 12.51 -1.16
C GLY A 103 15.55 13.48 -1.22
N GLY A 104 15.42 14.16 -2.36
CA GLY A 104 14.28 15.02 -2.64
C GLY A 104 12.99 14.26 -2.95
N ILE A 105 13.08 12.96 -3.18
CA ILE A 105 11.90 12.10 -3.34
C ILE A 105 11.07 12.03 -2.05
N TYR A 106 11.70 12.22 -0.89
CA TYR A 106 11.04 12.31 0.41
C TYR A 106 10.81 13.77 0.76
N ASP A 107 9.60 14.13 1.14
CA ASP A 107 9.25 15.49 1.56
C ASP A 107 9.84 15.79 2.95
N GLN A 108 10.93 16.53 2.97
CA GLN A 108 11.69 16.83 4.19
C GLN A 108 10.91 17.67 5.22
N LEU A 109 9.80 18.31 4.81
CA LEU A 109 8.98 19.15 5.71
C LEU A 109 7.70 18.44 6.15
N GLY A 110 6.91 17.93 5.20
CA GLY A 110 5.59 17.38 5.46
C GLY A 110 5.54 15.86 5.54
N GLY A 111 6.63 15.19 5.21
CA GLY A 111 6.65 13.73 5.13
C GLY A 111 5.98 13.18 3.87
N GLY A 112 6.10 11.89 3.70
CA GLY A 112 5.59 11.22 2.52
C GLY A 112 6.52 11.29 1.32
N PHE A 113 6.30 10.37 0.38
CA PHE A 113 7.16 10.16 -0.79
C PHE A 113 6.45 10.54 -2.07
N ALA A 114 7.19 11.15 -2.98
CA ALA A 114 6.78 11.34 -4.37
C ALA A 114 6.89 10.01 -5.13
N ARG A 115 6.24 9.95 -6.29
CA ARG A 115 6.03 8.71 -7.05
C ARG A 115 7.32 8.09 -7.58
N TYR A 116 8.24 8.92 -8.12
CA TYR A 116 9.54 8.46 -8.60
C TYR A 116 10.52 9.64 -8.69
N SER A 117 11.81 9.31 -8.79
CA SER A 117 12.86 10.29 -9.06
C SER A 117 13.17 10.30 -10.55
N VAL A 118 13.26 11.49 -11.15
CA VAL A 118 13.63 11.64 -12.57
C VAL A 118 15.12 11.38 -12.79
N ASP A 119 15.92 11.47 -11.73
CA ASP A 119 17.37 11.22 -11.74
C ASP A 119 17.73 9.96 -10.94
N ALA A 120 18.96 9.49 -11.12
CA ALA A 120 19.44 8.30 -10.45
C ALA A 120 19.84 8.52 -8.98
N GLY A 121 19.92 9.77 -8.52
CA GLY A 121 20.39 10.14 -7.18
C GLY A 121 19.27 10.51 -6.19
N TRP A 122 18.00 10.30 -6.55
CA TRP A 122 16.85 10.60 -5.72
C TRP A 122 16.66 12.09 -5.42
N VAL A 123 17.19 12.99 -6.27
CA VAL A 123 17.23 14.45 -6.00
C VAL A 123 15.95 15.14 -6.45
N VAL A 124 15.57 14.97 -7.71
CA VAL A 124 14.40 15.64 -8.29
C VAL A 124 13.30 14.63 -8.52
N PRO A 125 12.18 14.71 -7.79
CA PRO A 125 11.09 13.81 -8.01
C PRO A 125 10.13 14.30 -9.09
N HIS A 126 9.31 13.38 -9.63
CA HIS A 126 8.01 13.74 -10.16
C HIS A 126 7.09 13.91 -8.95
N PHE A 127 6.59 15.10 -8.72
CA PHE A 127 6.07 15.53 -7.40
C PHE A 127 4.73 14.90 -7.00
N GLU A 128 4.07 14.14 -7.87
CA GLU A 128 2.85 13.39 -7.56
C GLU A 128 3.09 12.48 -6.34
N LYS A 129 2.16 12.47 -5.36
CA LYS A 129 2.25 11.57 -4.20
C LYS A 129 1.07 10.59 -4.23
N MET A 130 1.38 9.30 -4.40
CA MET A 130 0.37 8.24 -4.48
C MET A 130 0.15 7.62 -3.11
N LEU A 131 -1.10 7.26 -2.82
CA LEU A 131 -1.43 6.53 -1.57
C LEU A 131 -0.65 5.21 -1.48
N TYR A 132 -0.64 4.42 -2.57
CA TYR A 132 -0.01 3.10 -2.53
C TYR A 132 1.50 3.17 -2.25
N ASP A 133 2.22 4.13 -2.86
CA ASP A 133 3.66 4.30 -2.59
C ASP A 133 3.90 4.61 -1.11
N ASN A 134 3.10 5.52 -0.57
CA ASN A 134 3.25 5.95 0.82
C ASN A 134 2.87 4.85 1.81
N ALA A 135 1.83 4.07 1.51
CA ALA A 135 1.45 2.93 2.34
C ALA A 135 2.56 1.86 2.35
N LEU A 136 3.05 1.48 1.17
CA LEU A 136 4.09 0.46 1.04
C LEU A 136 5.39 0.90 1.72
N LEU A 137 5.83 2.15 1.47
CA LEU A 137 7.07 2.67 2.05
C LEU A 137 6.95 2.86 3.57
N CYS A 138 5.82 3.34 4.07
CA CYS A 138 5.56 3.45 5.52
C CYS A 138 5.84 2.09 6.19
N ARG A 139 5.31 1.02 5.61
CA ARG A 139 5.47 -0.35 6.11
C ARG A 139 6.93 -0.81 6.01
N VAL A 140 7.60 -0.57 4.88
CA VAL A 140 9.03 -0.89 4.67
C VAL A 140 9.90 -0.22 5.75
N TYR A 141 9.71 1.08 5.98
CA TYR A 141 10.51 1.80 6.98
C TYR A 141 10.22 1.32 8.40
N ALA A 142 8.98 0.98 8.72
CA ALA A 142 8.63 0.39 10.01
C ALA A 142 9.33 -0.99 10.19
N HIS A 143 9.37 -1.81 9.14
CA HIS A 143 10.07 -3.10 9.16
C HIS A 143 11.59 -2.93 9.23
N LEU A 144 12.15 -1.94 8.52
CA LEU A 144 13.59 -1.62 8.61
C LEU A 144 13.96 -1.21 10.04
N TRP A 145 13.14 -0.35 10.68
CA TRP A 145 13.36 0.01 12.09
C TRP A 145 13.34 -1.24 12.98
N ARG A 146 12.39 -2.13 12.79
CA ARG A 146 12.32 -3.39 13.56
C ARG A 146 13.57 -4.26 13.40
N ALA A 147 14.13 -4.26 12.19
CA ALA A 147 15.34 -5.04 11.89
C ALA A 147 16.62 -4.42 12.44
N THR A 148 16.67 -3.07 12.51
CA THR A 148 17.93 -2.34 12.75
C THR A 148 17.95 -1.41 13.96
N GLY A 149 16.79 -0.96 14.41
CA GLY A 149 16.68 0.12 15.41
C GLY A 149 16.97 1.51 14.85
N SER A 150 17.03 1.68 13.52
CA SER A 150 17.37 2.95 12.88
C SER A 150 16.37 4.06 13.24
N GLU A 151 16.83 5.14 13.87
CA GLU A 151 15.98 6.30 14.19
C GLU A 151 15.53 7.04 12.93
N LEU A 152 16.33 7.03 11.86
CA LEU A 152 15.90 7.57 10.57
C LEU A 152 14.69 6.78 10.04
N ALA A 153 14.75 5.46 10.07
CA ALA A 153 13.65 4.61 9.60
C ALA A 153 12.39 4.82 10.45
N ARG A 154 12.56 4.95 11.79
CA ARG A 154 11.45 5.25 12.71
C ARG A 154 10.77 6.58 12.34
N ARG A 155 11.57 7.63 12.18
CA ARG A 155 11.08 8.97 11.85
C ARG A 155 10.32 8.96 10.52
N VAL A 156 10.90 8.35 9.49
CA VAL A 156 10.29 8.32 8.15
C VAL A 156 8.98 7.53 8.16
N ALA A 157 8.93 6.38 8.86
CA ALA A 157 7.69 5.59 8.98
C ALA A 157 6.58 6.43 9.61
N LEU A 158 6.88 7.10 10.74
CA LEU A 158 5.89 7.92 11.45
C LEU A 158 5.45 9.15 10.64
N GLU A 159 6.41 9.88 10.06
CA GLU A 159 6.08 11.07 9.26
C GLU A 159 5.29 10.71 7.99
N THR A 160 5.54 9.53 7.40
CA THR A 160 4.77 9.05 6.25
C THR A 160 3.35 8.64 6.65
N ALA A 161 3.20 7.97 7.80
CA ALA A 161 1.87 7.66 8.35
C ALA A 161 1.09 8.95 8.65
N ASP A 162 1.74 9.91 9.31
CA ASP A 162 1.13 11.22 9.61
C ASP A 162 0.76 11.98 8.33
N PHE A 163 1.58 11.90 7.27
CA PHE A 163 1.27 12.47 5.96
C PHE A 163 -0.03 11.86 5.40
N MET A 164 -0.16 10.53 5.40
CA MET A 164 -1.36 9.87 4.89
C MET A 164 -2.61 10.34 5.65
N VAL A 165 -2.54 10.38 6.98
CA VAL A 165 -3.68 10.80 7.82
C VAL A 165 -4.00 12.30 7.63
N ARG A 166 -2.98 13.16 7.53
CA ARG A 166 -3.18 14.62 7.43
C ARG A 166 -3.66 15.04 6.04
N GLU A 167 -3.07 14.47 4.97
CA GLU A 167 -3.27 14.97 3.61
C GLU A 167 -4.26 14.11 2.79
N LEU A 168 -4.30 12.81 3.02
CA LEU A 168 -5.08 11.90 2.17
C LEU A 168 -6.37 11.40 2.82
N ARG A 169 -6.54 11.51 4.13
CA ARG A 169 -7.74 11.02 4.79
C ARG A 169 -8.96 11.81 4.33
N THR A 170 -10.03 11.10 3.97
CA THR A 170 -11.30 11.69 3.55
C THR A 170 -12.28 11.80 4.72
N ALA A 171 -13.31 12.61 4.57
CA ALA A 171 -14.36 12.78 5.58
C ALA A 171 -15.10 11.46 5.88
N GLN A 172 -15.12 10.53 4.92
CA GLN A 172 -15.79 9.24 5.05
C GLN A 172 -14.95 8.20 5.81
N GLY A 173 -13.67 8.49 6.06
CA GLY A 173 -12.77 7.64 6.84
C GLY A 173 -11.74 6.86 6.03
N GLY A 174 -11.88 6.80 4.72
CA GLY A 174 -10.87 6.19 3.83
C GLY A 174 -9.79 7.19 3.42
N PHE A 175 -8.94 6.77 2.48
CA PHE A 175 -7.82 7.58 2.01
C PHE A 175 -7.97 7.84 0.50
N ALA A 176 -7.85 9.10 0.13
CA ALA A 176 -7.80 9.61 -1.24
C ALA A 176 -6.61 8.99 -1.99
N SER A 177 -6.72 8.89 -3.31
CA SER A 177 -5.77 8.12 -4.12
C SER A 177 -4.44 8.84 -4.35
N ALA A 178 -4.43 10.18 -4.47
CA ALA A 178 -3.20 10.91 -4.83
C ALA A 178 -3.30 12.41 -4.56
N LEU A 179 -2.12 13.04 -4.46
CA LEU A 179 -1.94 14.48 -4.66
C LEU A 179 -1.24 14.69 -5.99
N ASP A 180 -1.70 15.69 -6.76
CA ASP A 180 -1.15 16.03 -8.07
C ASP A 180 0.32 16.50 -7.95
N ALA A 181 1.07 16.36 -9.04
CA ALA A 181 2.42 16.90 -9.14
C ALA A 181 2.41 18.43 -9.27
N ASP A 182 1.39 18.97 -9.91
CA ASP A 182 1.27 20.39 -10.25
C ASP A 182 0.46 21.14 -9.19
N SER A 183 0.79 22.40 -9.03
CA SER A 183 0.00 23.36 -8.23
C SER A 183 0.12 24.75 -8.83
N ASP A 184 -0.81 25.64 -8.47
CA ASP A 184 -0.75 27.05 -8.90
C ASP A 184 0.49 27.69 -8.28
N ASP A 185 1.28 28.39 -9.09
CA ASP A 185 2.50 29.09 -8.66
C ASP A 185 2.20 30.45 -7.99
N GLY A 186 0.94 30.78 -7.80
CA GLY A 186 0.48 32.07 -7.26
C GLY A 186 0.16 33.11 -8.34
N THR A 187 0.38 32.77 -9.61
CA THR A 187 0.05 33.64 -10.75
C THR A 187 -1.09 33.09 -11.60
N GLY A 188 -1.61 31.92 -11.23
CA GLY A 188 -2.64 31.21 -11.99
C GLY A 188 -2.08 30.19 -12.98
N ARG A 189 -0.75 29.99 -13.03
CA ARG A 189 -0.14 28.93 -13.84
C ARG A 189 0.05 27.66 -12.99
N HIS A 190 -0.36 26.52 -13.53
CA HIS A 190 -0.09 25.23 -12.90
C HIS A 190 1.33 24.79 -13.29
N VAL A 191 2.17 24.59 -12.29
CA VAL A 191 3.60 24.28 -12.45
C VAL A 191 3.95 23.10 -11.55
N GLU A 192 4.64 22.12 -12.12
CA GLU A 192 5.10 20.95 -11.36
C GLU A 192 6.06 21.39 -10.25
N GLY A 193 5.84 20.89 -9.05
CA GLY A 193 6.71 21.11 -7.90
C GLY A 193 6.56 22.49 -7.21
N ALA A 194 5.74 23.40 -7.73
CA ALA A 194 5.61 24.78 -7.22
C ALA A 194 5.32 24.82 -5.72
N TYR A 195 4.52 23.89 -5.21
CA TYR A 195 4.21 23.78 -3.79
C TYR A 195 5.44 23.42 -2.94
N TYR A 196 6.36 22.60 -3.48
CA TYR A 196 7.40 21.93 -2.70
C TYR A 196 8.76 22.61 -2.72
N VAL A 197 9.13 23.31 -3.81
CA VAL A 197 10.49 23.80 -4.02
C VAL A 197 10.72 25.13 -3.31
N TRP A 198 12.01 25.44 -3.04
CA TRP A 198 12.42 26.64 -2.30
C TRP A 198 13.62 27.32 -2.97
N THR A 199 13.61 28.65 -2.95
CA THR A 199 14.78 29.46 -3.33
C THR A 199 15.47 29.99 -2.07
N PRO A 200 16.76 30.37 -2.16
CA PRO A 200 17.43 31.05 -1.03
C PRO A 200 16.69 32.31 -0.56
N ARG A 201 16.09 33.06 -1.49
CA ARG A 201 15.32 34.28 -1.16
C ARG A 201 14.11 33.91 -0.27
N GLN A 202 13.34 32.88 -0.65
CA GLN A 202 12.20 32.45 0.14
C GLN A 202 12.59 31.96 1.54
N LEU A 203 13.75 31.26 1.65
CA LEU A 203 14.27 30.89 2.97
C LEU A 203 14.53 32.13 3.85
N ARG A 204 15.18 33.16 3.28
CA ARG A 204 15.45 34.40 4.02
C ARG A 204 14.18 35.12 4.46
N GLU A 205 13.19 35.16 3.59
CA GLU A 205 11.89 35.81 3.89
C GLU A 205 11.17 35.14 5.07
N VAL A 206 11.25 33.80 5.16
CA VAL A 206 10.56 33.04 6.22
C VAL A 206 11.38 32.97 7.51
N LEU A 207 12.69 32.76 7.39
CA LEU A 207 13.55 32.40 8.53
C LEU A 207 14.44 33.55 9.04
N GLY A 208 14.69 34.58 8.22
CA GLY A 208 15.73 35.58 8.48
C GLY A 208 17.11 35.05 8.10
N GLU A 209 18.12 35.94 8.02
CA GLU A 209 19.42 35.62 7.41
C GLU A 209 20.14 34.43 8.06
N ALA A 210 20.22 34.42 9.39
CA ALA A 210 21.02 33.40 10.10
C ALA A 210 20.41 31.99 9.98
N ASP A 211 19.12 31.87 10.21
CA ASP A 211 18.43 30.57 10.11
C ASP A 211 18.30 30.12 8.66
N ALA A 212 18.14 31.07 7.71
CA ALA A 212 18.09 30.76 6.28
C ALA A 212 19.42 30.17 5.78
N ALA A 213 20.55 30.78 6.20
CA ALA A 213 21.89 30.27 5.84
C ALA A 213 22.08 28.83 6.35
N MET A 214 21.67 28.54 7.59
CA MET A 214 21.70 27.21 8.15
C MET A 214 20.78 26.24 7.37
N ALA A 215 19.55 26.68 7.10
CA ALA A 215 18.57 25.85 6.38
C ALA A 215 19.04 25.54 4.96
N ALA A 216 19.66 26.50 4.29
CA ALA A 216 20.19 26.31 2.92
C ALA A 216 21.23 25.19 2.90
N VAL A 217 22.17 25.19 3.86
CA VAL A 217 23.17 24.10 3.96
C VAL A 217 22.51 22.79 4.34
N HIS A 218 21.64 22.80 5.36
CA HIS A 218 21.00 21.58 5.88
C HIS A 218 20.12 20.89 4.83
N PHE A 219 19.36 21.69 4.04
CA PHE A 219 18.42 21.15 3.06
C PHE A 219 18.94 21.20 1.61
N GLY A 220 20.18 21.58 1.39
CA GLY A 220 20.79 21.59 0.07
C GLY A 220 20.20 22.63 -0.89
N VAL A 221 19.79 23.79 -0.38
CA VAL A 221 19.26 24.89 -1.22
C VAL A 221 20.43 25.77 -1.66
N THR A 222 20.58 25.96 -2.97
CA THR A 222 21.70 26.75 -3.54
C THR A 222 21.17 27.85 -4.45
N GLU A 223 22.04 28.83 -4.80
CA GLU A 223 21.64 29.90 -5.71
C GLU A 223 21.38 29.40 -7.14
N GLU A 224 22.08 28.33 -7.56
CA GLU A 224 21.86 27.68 -8.87
C GLU A 224 20.58 26.85 -8.88
N GLY A 225 20.20 26.31 -7.73
CA GLY A 225 19.07 25.40 -7.59
C GLY A 225 19.37 23.97 -8.07
N THR A 226 18.50 23.05 -7.70
CA THR A 226 18.49 21.67 -8.22
C THR A 226 17.28 21.45 -9.14
N PHE A 227 16.45 22.46 -9.34
CA PHE A 227 15.23 22.43 -10.12
C PHE A 227 15.11 23.73 -10.93
N GLU A 228 13.99 23.91 -11.63
CA GLU A 228 13.76 25.03 -12.54
C GLU A 228 13.85 26.41 -11.84
N GLU A 229 14.26 27.41 -12.58
CA GLU A 229 14.30 28.84 -12.17
C GLU A 229 15.10 29.11 -10.87
N GLY A 230 16.15 28.31 -10.60
CA GLY A 230 16.99 28.49 -9.42
C GLY A 230 16.35 27.99 -8.12
N ALA A 231 15.25 27.25 -8.21
CA ALA A 231 14.63 26.63 -7.06
C ALA A 231 15.34 25.30 -6.73
N SER A 232 15.25 24.87 -5.49
CA SER A 232 15.82 23.60 -5.03
C SER A 232 14.74 22.72 -4.43
N VAL A 233 14.84 21.41 -4.70
CA VAL A 233 14.12 20.39 -3.95
C VAL A 233 14.87 20.19 -2.63
N LEU A 234 14.16 20.21 -1.51
CA LEU A 234 14.78 19.98 -0.20
C LEU A 234 15.22 18.54 -0.07
N ARG A 235 16.45 18.32 0.35
CA ARG A 235 17.05 17.02 0.60
C ARG A 235 18.07 17.14 1.74
N LEU A 236 18.60 16.05 2.24
CA LEU A 236 19.63 16.06 3.30
C LEU A 236 20.96 15.64 2.68
N PRO A 237 21.74 16.57 2.14
CA PRO A 237 23.06 16.23 1.58
C PRO A 237 23.99 15.71 2.66
N ASP A 238 24.99 14.94 2.26
CA ASP A 238 26.04 14.50 3.17
C ASP A 238 26.92 15.70 3.53
N THR A 239 26.69 16.24 4.71
CA THR A 239 27.52 17.30 5.28
C THR A 239 28.09 16.82 6.61
N GLU A 240 29.31 17.19 6.89
CA GLU A 240 29.93 16.91 8.20
C GLU A 240 29.35 17.80 9.30
N GLN A 241 28.55 18.78 8.93
CA GLN A 241 28.03 19.76 9.87
C GLN A 241 26.84 19.20 10.65
N LEU A 242 26.99 19.10 11.95
CA LEU A 242 25.93 18.71 12.85
C LEU A 242 25.17 19.95 13.33
N TRP A 243 23.86 19.91 13.18
CA TRP A 243 22.98 20.99 13.64
C TRP A 243 22.22 20.52 14.89
N ASP A 244 21.93 21.48 15.76
CA ASP A 244 21.09 21.23 16.93
C ASP A 244 19.71 20.75 16.48
N ALA A 245 19.26 19.61 17.01
CA ALA A 245 18.00 18.98 16.60
C ALA A 245 16.79 19.86 16.86
N GLY A 246 16.80 20.61 17.98
CA GLY A 246 15.70 21.53 18.29
C GLY A 246 15.63 22.68 17.31
N LYS A 247 16.79 23.18 16.87
CA LYS A 247 16.86 24.24 15.86
C LYS A 247 16.36 23.75 14.51
N VAL A 248 16.78 22.56 14.09
CA VAL A 248 16.28 21.95 12.83
C VAL A 248 14.75 21.77 12.90
N ALA A 249 14.23 21.27 14.02
CA ALA A 249 12.78 21.10 14.19
C ALA A 249 12.03 22.44 14.10
N SER A 250 12.56 23.48 14.74
CA SER A 250 11.98 24.85 14.65
C SER A 250 11.96 25.35 13.22
N VAL A 251 13.07 25.21 12.48
CA VAL A 251 13.17 25.62 11.07
C VAL A 251 12.15 24.84 10.22
N ARG A 252 12.08 23.52 10.38
CA ARG A 252 11.12 22.68 9.65
C ARG A 252 9.68 23.17 9.88
N THR A 253 9.32 23.44 11.14
CA THR A 253 7.97 23.89 11.51
C THR A 253 7.63 25.23 10.81
N ARG A 254 8.57 26.19 10.82
CA ARG A 254 8.36 27.50 10.19
C ARG A 254 8.24 27.41 8.68
N LEU A 255 9.08 26.58 8.04
CA LEU A 255 9.03 26.34 6.59
C LEU A 255 7.73 25.62 6.20
N LEU A 256 7.31 24.62 6.97
CA LEU A 256 6.06 23.91 6.69
C LEU A 256 4.87 24.87 6.80
N ALA A 257 4.80 25.69 7.87
CA ALA A 257 3.73 26.66 8.05
C ALA A 257 3.67 27.68 6.89
N ALA A 258 4.83 28.12 6.42
CA ALA A 258 4.90 29.03 5.26
C ALA A 258 4.45 28.35 3.97
N ARG A 259 4.86 27.09 3.76
CA ARG A 259 4.46 26.30 2.59
C ARG A 259 2.95 26.07 2.56
N GLU A 260 2.33 25.85 3.71
CA GLU A 260 0.88 25.64 3.82
C GLU A 260 0.05 26.85 3.37
N GLN A 261 0.66 28.03 3.23
CA GLN A 261 -0.01 29.21 2.67
C GLN A 261 0.04 29.23 1.13
N ARG A 262 0.83 28.38 0.51
CA ARG A 262 0.88 28.26 -0.96
C ARG A 262 -0.37 27.52 -1.47
N PRO A 263 -0.79 27.78 -2.73
CA PRO A 263 -1.84 26.95 -3.35
C PRO A 263 -1.42 25.47 -3.34
N ARG A 264 -2.30 24.62 -2.80
CA ARG A 264 -2.02 23.19 -2.64
C ARG A 264 -2.19 22.45 -3.95
N PRO A 265 -1.45 21.34 -4.15
CA PRO A 265 -1.74 20.41 -5.24
C PRO A 265 -3.17 19.89 -5.12
N ALA A 266 -3.81 19.62 -6.27
CA ALA A 266 -5.13 19.02 -6.29
C ALA A 266 -5.08 17.60 -5.69
N ARG A 267 -6.16 17.21 -5.00
CA ARG A 267 -6.28 15.87 -4.42
C ARG A 267 -7.31 15.08 -5.22
N ASP A 268 -6.93 13.88 -5.63
CA ASP A 268 -7.83 12.93 -6.27
C ASP A 268 -8.57 12.15 -5.17
N ASP A 269 -9.78 12.60 -4.87
CA ASP A 269 -10.55 12.14 -3.71
C ASP A 269 -11.16 10.75 -3.87
N LYS A 270 -11.02 10.10 -5.05
CA LYS A 270 -11.56 8.74 -5.19
C LYS A 270 -10.81 7.79 -4.23
N ILE A 271 -11.55 6.89 -3.64
CA ILE A 271 -11.03 5.85 -2.77
C ILE A 271 -10.90 4.57 -3.60
N VAL A 272 -9.69 4.02 -3.73
CA VAL A 272 -9.42 2.77 -4.42
C VAL A 272 -9.29 1.65 -3.38
N ALA A 273 -10.06 0.57 -3.54
CA ALA A 273 -10.14 -0.49 -2.53
C ALA A 273 -8.78 -1.11 -2.22
N ALA A 274 -8.03 -1.55 -3.23
CA ALA A 274 -6.70 -2.15 -3.07
C ALA A 274 -5.76 -1.21 -2.30
N TRP A 275 -5.68 0.05 -2.72
CA TRP A 275 -4.75 1.02 -2.12
C TRP A 275 -5.10 1.33 -0.67
N ASN A 276 -6.39 1.32 -0.34
CA ASN A 276 -6.85 1.46 1.05
C ASN A 276 -6.52 0.19 1.86
N GLY A 277 -6.58 -1.00 1.26
CA GLY A 277 -6.10 -2.23 1.89
C GLY A 277 -4.62 -2.12 2.31
N LEU A 278 -3.77 -1.61 1.39
CA LEU A 278 -2.34 -1.37 1.68
C LEU A 278 -2.18 -0.34 2.82
N ALA A 279 -2.96 0.74 2.80
CA ALA A 279 -2.90 1.78 3.83
C ALA A 279 -3.34 1.25 5.21
N ILE A 280 -4.38 0.42 5.25
CA ILE A 280 -4.86 -0.22 6.48
C ILE A 280 -3.72 -1.06 7.10
N ALA A 281 -3.06 -1.91 6.30
CA ALA A 281 -1.96 -2.73 6.79
C ALA A 281 -0.81 -1.88 7.34
N ALA A 282 -0.43 -0.84 6.60
CA ALA A 282 0.67 0.05 6.98
C ALA A 282 0.37 0.80 8.28
N LEU A 283 -0.82 1.41 8.39
CA LEU A 283 -1.20 2.20 9.56
C LEU A 283 -1.41 1.33 10.80
N ALA A 284 -2.02 0.15 10.64
CA ALA A 284 -2.22 -0.77 11.76
C ALA A 284 -0.87 -1.21 12.33
N GLU A 285 0.05 -1.69 11.48
CA GLU A 285 1.38 -2.15 11.93
C GLU A 285 2.21 -1.01 12.52
N THR A 286 2.25 0.15 11.85
CA THR A 286 3.00 1.32 12.33
C THR A 286 2.44 1.80 13.66
N GLY A 287 1.11 1.85 13.79
CA GLY A 287 0.43 2.21 15.04
C GLY A 287 0.82 1.29 16.19
N ALA A 288 0.85 -0.01 15.93
CA ALA A 288 1.22 -1.01 16.95
C ALA A 288 2.70 -0.91 17.34
N TYR A 289 3.59 -0.74 16.35
CA TYR A 289 5.04 -0.71 16.63
C TYR A 289 5.48 0.52 17.41
N PHE A 290 4.80 1.65 17.21
CA PHE A 290 5.22 2.95 17.77
C PHE A 290 4.24 3.50 18.82
N ASP A 291 3.32 2.67 19.31
CA ASP A 291 2.33 3.05 20.31
C ASP A 291 1.51 4.29 19.90
N ARG A 292 0.97 4.23 18.66
CA ARG A 292 0.15 5.29 18.05
C ARG A 292 -1.27 4.74 17.80
N PRO A 293 -2.12 4.70 18.85
CA PRO A 293 -3.49 4.19 18.70
C PRO A 293 -4.35 5.01 17.72
N ASP A 294 -4.00 6.27 17.48
CA ASP A 294 -4.65 7.10 16.47
C ASP A 294 -4.47 6.56 15.06
N LEU A 295 -3.29 5.98 14.75
CA LEU A 295 -3.04 5.35 13.45
C LEU A 295 -3.84 4.04 13.31
N VAL A 296 -3.94 3.26 14.40
CA VAL A 296 -4.77 2.04 14.42
C VAL A 296 -6.24 2.41 14.20
N GLN A 297 -6.70 3.50 14.84
CA GLN A 297 -8.08 3.97 14.65
C GLN A 297 -8.33 4.43 13.20
N ALA A 298 -7.36 5.13 12.58
CA ALA A 298 -7.47 5.54 11.17
C ALA A 298 -7.55 4.32 10.24
N ALA A 299 -6.78 3.25 10.53
CA ALA A 299 -6.87 1.98 9.80
C ALA A 299 -8.25 1.32 9.97
N THR A 300 -8.78 1.33 11.19
CA THR A 300 -10.12 0.78 11.50
C THR A 300 -11.22 1.54 10.76
N ASP A 301 -11.16 2.87 10.76
CA ASP A 301 -12.15 3.70 10.05
C ASP A 301 -12.15 3.42 8.54
N ALA A 302 -10.96 3.23 7.96
CA ALA A 302 -10.84 2.88 6.54
C ALA A 302 -11.37 1.46 6.26
N ALA A 303 -11.11 0.51 7.14
CA ALA A 303 -11.62 -0.85 7.01
C ALA A 303 -13.16 -0.87 7.10
N ASP A 304 -13.73 -0.12 8.05
CA ASP A 304 -15.19 0.05 8.18
C ASP A 304 -15.80 0.65 6.90
N LEU A 305 -15.13 1.66 6.32
CA LEU A 305 -15.59 2.24 5.06
C LEU A 305 -15.62 1.21 3.93
N LEU A 306 -14.55 0.40 3.82
CA LEU A 306 -14.50 -0.64 2.77
C LEU A 306 -15.65 -1.65 2.94
N VAL A 307 -15.94 -2.08 4.16
CA VAL A 307 -17.04 -3.01 4.42
C VAL A 307 -18.39 -2.37 4.07
N ARG A 308 -18.63 -1.12 4.52
CA ARG A 308 -19.93 -0.46 4.32
C ARG A 308 -20.19 -0.01 2.89
N THR A 309 -19.13 0.40 2.17
CA THR A 309 -19.29 1.09 0.87
C THR A 309 -18.79 0.24 -0.30
N HIS A 310 -17.67 -0.49 -0.12
CA HIS A 310 -17.07 -1.22 -1.24
C HIS A 310 -17.50 -2.68 -1.31
N MET A 311 -18.04 -3.26 -0.22
CA MET A 311 -18.38 -4.68 -0.21
C MET A 311 -19.89 -4.88 -0.20
N ASP A 312 -20.40 -5.71 -1.12
CA ASP A 312 -21.80 -6.07 -1.12
C ASP A 312 -22.05 -7.32 -0.24
N TRP A 313 -23.32 -7.70 -0.10
CA TRP A 313 -23.73 -8.83 0.77
C TRP A 313 -23.31 -10.20 0.22
N HIS A 314 -22.78 -10.27 -1.00
CA HIS A 314 -22.16 -11.49 -1.57
C HIS A 314 -20.63 -11.47 -1.46
N ALA A 315 -20.06 -10.54 -0.70
CA ALA A 315 -18.60 -10.30 -0.60
C ALA A 315 -17.96 -9.93 -1.96
N ARG A 316 -18.74 -9.25 -2.83
CA ARG A 316 -18.19 -8.69 -4.07
C ARG A 316 -17.76 -7.25 -3.81
N LEU A 317 -16.56 -6.92 -4.29
CA LEU A 317 -16.01 -5.58 -4.10
C LEU A 317 -16.32 -4.68 -5.29
N PHE A 318 -16.60 -3.42 -5.00
CA PHE A 318 -16.51 -2.30 -5.94
C PHE A 318 -15.10 -1.71 -5.87
N ARG A 319 -14.49 -1.48 -7.04
CA ARG A 319 -13.10 -1.02 -7.11
C ARG A 319 -12.90 0.36 -6.49
N THR A 320 -13.84 1.30 -6.69
CA THR A 320 -13.69 2.69 -6.23
C THR A 320 -14.95 3.18 -5.54
N SER A 321 -14.77 4.23 -4.72
CA SER A 321 -15.88 5.06 -4.24
C SER A 321 -15.46 6.53 -4.25
N LEU A 322 -16.45 7.41 -4.22
CA LEU A 322 -16.26 8.86 -4.11
C LEU A 322 -17.37 9.42 -3.24
N ASP A 323 -17.03 10.25 -2.26
CA ASP A 323 -17.99 10.89 -1.34
C ASP A 323 -18.95 9.91 -0.66
N GLY A 324 -18.45 8.71 -0.35
CA GLY A 324 -19.22 7.67 0.35
C GLY A 324 -20.14 6.85 -0.55
N VAL A 325 -20.04 7.04 -1.87
CA VAL A 325 -20.85 6.30 -2.85
C VAL A 325 -19.96 5.39 -3.68
N ALA A 326 -20.29 4.10 -3.70
CA ALA A 326 -19.56 3.12 -4.51
C ALA A 326 -19.70 3.42 -6.01
N GLY A 327 -18.61 3.24 -6.74
CA GLY A 327 -18.62 3.28 -8.19
C GLY A 327 -19.25 2.03 -8.79
N THR A 328 -19.34 1.99 -10.10
CA THR A 328 -19.99 0.88 -10.82
C THR A 328 -19.03 -0.24 -11.23
N HIS A 329 -17.72 0.00 -11.16
CA HIS A 329 -16.72 -0.99 -11.60
C HIS A 329 -16.49 -2.04 -10.52
N ALA A 330 -16.62 -3.31 -10.92
CA ALA A 330 -16.32 -4.43 -10.04
C ALA A 330 -14.83 -4.45 -9.66
N GLY A 331 -14.55 -4.88 -8.46
CA GLY A 331 -13.19 -5.08 -7.99
C GLY A 331 -12.45 -6.14 -8.80
N VAL A 332 -11.15 -5.91 -8.98
CA VAL A 332 -10.23 -6.86 -9.63
C VAL A 332 -9.45 -7.61 -8.55
N LEU A 333 -8.63 -8.58 -8.94
CA LEU A 333 -7.93 -9.47 -8.00
C LEU A 333 -7.14 -8.71 -6.92
N GLU A 334 -6.43 -7.64 -7.30
CA GLU A 334 -5.66 -6.84 -6.33
C GLU A 334 -6.56 -6.22 -5.25
N ASP A 335 -7.79 -5.81 -5.61
CA ASP A 335 -8.70 -5.24 -4.62
C ASP A 335 -9.04 -6.26 -3.53
N TYR A 336 -9.40 -7.48 -3.91
CA TYR A 336 -9.71 -8.54 -2.94
C TYR A 336 -8.49 -8.90 -2.09
N ALA A 337 -7.34 -9.02 -2.74
CA ALA A 337 -6.11 -9.48 -2.09
C ALA A 337 -5.56 -8.46 -1.09
N ASP A 338 -5.44 -7.19 -1.50
CA ASP A 338 -4.86 -6.14 -0.65
C ASP A 338 -5.83 -5.76 0.48
N VAL A 339 -7.15 -5.76 0.22
CA VAL A 339 -8.13 -5.54 1.30
C VAL A 339 -8.07 -6.70 2.31
N ALA A 340 -8.00 -7.95 1.85
CA ALA A 340 -7.86 -9.09 2.75
C ALA A 340 -6.57 -9.00 3.58
N GLU A 341 -5.44 -8.63 2.96
CA GLU A 341 -4.17 -8.40 3.70
C GLU A 341 -4.33 -7.29 4.75
N GLY A 342 -4.98 -6.18 4.38
CA GLY A 342 -5.26 -5.08 5.31
C GLY A 342 -6.07 -5.52 6.52
N PHE A 343 -7.15 -6.27 6.27
CA PHE A 343 -8.02 -6.80 7.34
C PHE A 343 -7.26 -7.77 8.26
N LEU A 344 -6.44 -8.65 7.67
CA LEU A 344 -5.63 -9.60 8.46
C LEU A 344 -4.60 -8.87 9.34
N ALA A 345 -3.95 -7.83 8.80
CA ALA A 345 -3.02 -7.01 9.56
C ALA A 345 -3.74 -6.27 10.70
N LEU A 346 -4.93 -5.72 10.42
CA LEU A 346 -5.73 -5.03 11.43
C LEU A 346 -6.15 -5.99 12.55
N SER A 347 -6.61 -7.19 12.21
CA SER A 347 -6.96 -8.21 13.19
C SER A 347 -5.76 -8.58 14.08
N ALA A 348 -4.57 -8.70 13.49
CA ALA A 348 -3.35 -9.02 14.23
C ALA A 348 -3.02 -7.95 15.30
N VAL A 349 -3.38 -6.70 15.04
CA VAL A 349 -3.11 -5.57 15.94
C VAL A 349 -4.22 -5.38 16.97
N THR A 350 -5.48 -5.47 16.54
CA THR A 350 -6.63 -5.19 17.42
C THR A 350 -7.10 -6.42 18.21
N GLY A 351 -6.83 -7.62 17.71
CA GLY A 351 -7.35 -8.85 18.28
C GLY A 351 -8.81 -9.14 17.87
N GLU A 352 -9.37 -8.34 16.98
CA GLU A 352 -10.78 -8.47 16.56
C GLU A 352 -10.90 -9.50 15.44
N GLY A 353 -11.58 -10.62 15.72
CA GLY A 353 -11.76 -11.73 14.79
C GLY A 353 -12.61 -11.38 13.57
N VAL A 354 -13.49 -10.39 13.68
CA VAL A 354 -14.37 -9.99 12.58
C VAL A 354 -13.58 -9.64 11.30
N TRP A 355 -12.38 -9.09 11.47
CA TRP A 355 -11.53 -8.76 10.31
C TRP A 355 -10.99 -10.03 9.62
N VAL A 356 -10.73 -11.10 10.38
CA VAL A 356 -10.39 -12.41 9.79
C VAL A 356 -11.59 -12.97 9.02
N ASP A 357 -12.82 -12.83 9.58
CA ASP A 357 -14.04 -13.30 8.90
C ASP A 357 -14.24 -12.57 7.56
N PHE A 358 -14.12 -11.24 7.53
CA PHE A 358 -14.24 -10.48 6.29
C PHE A 358 -13.13 -10.84 5.29
N ALA A 359 -11.89 -10.99 5.75
CA ALA A 359 -10.79 -11.44 4.88
C ALA A 359 -11.10 -12.82 4.27
N GLY A 360 -11.65 -13.72 5.07
CA GLY A 360 -12.06 -15.06 4.60
C GLY A 360 -13.09 -15.00 3.48
N LEU A 361 -14.12 -14.15 3.63
CA LEU A 361 -15.14 -13.98 2.58
C LEU A 361 -14.54 -13.48 1.27
N LEU A 362 -13.61 -12.53 1.35
CA LEU A 362 -12.92 -12.02 0.16
C LEU A 362 -12.04 -13.09 -0.49
N LEU A 363 -11.30 -13.85 0.31
CA LEU A 363 -10.41 -14.89 -0.18
C LEU A 363 -11.19 -16.10 -0.73
N ASP A 364 -12.34 -16.43 -0.15
CA ASP A 364 -13.25 -17.43 -0.73
C ASP A 364 -13.74 -16.98 -2.11
N THR A 365 -14.03 -15.67 -2.27
CA THR A 365 -14.39 -15.09 -3.57
C THR A 365 -13.22 -15.23 -4.56
N VAL A 366 -11.98 -15.01 -4.12
CA VAL A 366 -10.79 -15.21 -4.97
C VAL A 366 -10.71 -16.67 -5.45
N LEU A 367 -10.90 -17.64 -4.56
CA LEU A 367 -10.84 -19.07 -4.92
C LEU A 367 -11.93 -19.44 -5.92
N VAL A 368 -13.13 -18.88 -5.80
CA VAL A 368 -14.27 -19.24 -6.66
C VAL A 368 -14.25 -18.50 -8.00
N ARG A 369 -13.86 -17.22 -8.02
CA ARG A 369 -14.06 -16.32 -9.18
C ARG A 369 -12.78 -15.98 -9.93
N PHE A 370 -11.63 -16.06 -9.29
CA PHE A 370 -10.38 -15.58 -9.87
C PHE A 370 -9.36 -16.71 -10.12
N THR A 371 -9.70 -17.95 -9.76
CA THR A 371 -8.79 -19.09 -9.84
C THR A 371 -9.32 -20.12 -10.84
N ASP A 372 -8.42 -20.70 -11.66
CA ASP A 372 -8.80 -21.80 -12.52
C ASP A 372 -8.58 -23.17 -11.83
N VAL A 373 -8.88 -24.25 -12.54
CA VAL A 373 -8.81 -25.61 -12.02
C VAL A 373 -7.39 -26.04 -11.65
N ASP A 374 -6.38 -25.42 -12.27
CA ASP A 374 -4.97 -25.72 -12.02
C ASP A 374 -4.36 -24.84 -10.93
N GLY A 375 -5.11 -23.81 -10.48
CA GLY A 375 -4.68 -22.90 -9.43
C GLY A 375 -4.01 -21.61 -9.95
N ALA A 376 -4.05 -21.36 -11.25
CA ALA A 376 -3.59 -20.11 -11.84
C ALA A 376 -4.61 -18.99 -11.56
N LEU A 377 -4.11 -17.80 -11.28
CA LEU A 377 -4.95 -16.66 -10.94
C LEU A 377 -5.16 -15.74 -12.16
N PHE A 378 -6.29 -15.07 -12.18
CA PHE A 378 -6.66 -14.08 -13.19
C PHE A 378 -6.97 -12.74 -12.52
N ASP A 379 -6.65 -11.65 -13.21
CA ASP A 379 -6.86 -10.30 -12.64
C ASP A 379 -8.34 -9.93 -12.59
N THR A 380 -9.18 -10.55 -13.43
CA THR A 380 -10.63 -10.30 -13.46
C THR A 380 -11.42 -11.57 -13.05
N ALA A 381 -12.59 -11.36 -12.46
CA ALA A 381 -13.49 -12.46 -12.09
C ALA A 381 -14.00 -13.20 -13.33
N ASP A 382 -14.38 -14.46 -13.17
CA ASP A 382 -14.88 -15.31 -14.26
C ASP A 382 -16.26 -14.87 -14.80
N ASP A 383 -17.00 -14.12 -13.97
CA ASP A 383 -18.31 -13.55 -14.32
C ASP A 383 -18.25 -12.05 -14.65
N ALA A 384 -17.05 -11.49 -14.81
CA ALA A 384 -16.86 -10.09 -15.21
C ALA A 384 -17.08 -9.92 -16.72
N GLU A 385 -16.90 -8.68 -17.19
CA GLU A 385 -16.96 -8.34 -18.61
C GLU A 385 -16.08 -9.28 -19.45
N ILE A 386 -16.63 -9.77 -20.56
CA ILE A 386 -15.90 -10.65 -21.47
C ILE A 386 -14.82 -9.83 -22.20
N LEU A 387 -13.58 -10.15 -21.96
CA LEU A 387 -12.42 -9.53 -22.58
C LEU A 387 -11.89 -10.44 -23.70
N ILE A 388 -11.10 -9.85 -24.61
CA ILE A 388 -10.38 -10.62 -25.65
C ILE A 388 -9.56 -11.75 -25.02
N ARG A 389 -8.95 -11.45 -23.86
CA ARG A 389 -8.22 -12.40 -23.02
C ARG A 389 -8.41 -11.99 -21.56
N ARG A 390 -8.70 -12.94 -20.69
CA ARG A 390 -8.68 -12.68 -19.24
C ARG A 390 -7.22 -12.41 -18.83
N PRO A 391 -6.93 -11.24 -18.26
CA PRO A 391 -5.53 -10.92 -17.95
C PRO A 391 -4.99 -11.70 -16.77
N GLN A 392 -3.70 -11.99 -16.83
CA GLN A 392 -2.92 -12.62 -15.77
C GLN A 392 -1.59 -11.88 -15.69
N ASP A 393 -1.33 -11.20 -14.58
CA ASP A 393 -0.03 -10.56 -14.37
C ASP A 393 0.51 -10.94 -12.99
N PRO A 394 1.48 -11.85 -12.93
CA PRO A 394 2.11 -12.21 -11.65
C PRO A 394 3.27 -11.27 -11.28
N THR A 395 3.57 -10.25 -12.11
CA THR A 395 4.73 -9.39 -11.87
C THR A 395 4.33 -8.17 -11.05
N ASP A 396 5.01 -7.95 -9.93
CA ASP A 396 4.87 -6.72 -9.15
C ASP A 396 5.41 -5.54 -9.94
N ASN A 397 4.80 -4.38 -9.76
CA ASN A 397 5.19 -3.14 -10.40
C ASN A 397 5.28 -2.04 -9.33
N ALA A 398 4.61 -0.91 -9.48
CA ALA A 398 4.52 0.11 -8.42
C ALA A 398 3.73 -0.42 -7.21
N THR A 399 2.77 -1.31 -7.46
CA THR A 399 2.02 -2.04 -6.43
C THR A 399 2.29 -3.54 -6.53
N PRO A 400 2.02 -4.32 -5.48
CA PRO A 400 1.99 -5.77 -5.63
C PRO A 400 0.97 -6.17 -6.70
N SER A 401 1.30 -7.17 -7.50
CA SER A 401 0.29 -7.71 -8.43
C SER A 401 -0.84 -8.37 -7.64
N GLY A 402 -2.03 -8.39 -8.20
CA GLY A 402 -3.14 -9.13 -7.59
C GLY A 402 -2.77 -10.57 -7.29
N TRP A 403 -1.99 -11.19 -8.17
CA TRP A 403 -1.51 -12.58 -8.02
C TRP A 403 -0.64 -12.74 -6.77
N THR A 404 0.40 -11.90 -6.60
CA THR A 404 1.32 -12.02 -5.46
C THR A 404 0.64 -11.62 -4.16
N ALA A 405 -0.19 -10.59 -4.20
CA ALA A 405 -0.99 -10.15 -3.05
C ALA A 405 -1.92 -11.27 -2.58
N ALA A 406 -2.64 -11.91 -3.52
CA ALA A 406 -3.55 -13.02 -3.19
C ALA A 406 -2.80 -14.20 -2.57
N ALA A 407 -1.65 -14.59 -3.15
CA ALA A 407 -0.85 -15.68 -2.58
C ALA A 407 -0.43 -15.36 -1.13
N GLY A 408 -0.02 -14.12 -0.86
CA GLY A 408 0.35 -13.67 0.48
C GLY A 408 -0.81 -13.67 1.47
N ALA A 409 -1.95 -13.12 1.06
CA ALA A 409 -3.14 -13.06 1.91
C ALA A 409 -3.69 -14.46 2.21
N LEU A 410 -3.73 -15.36 1.20
CA LEU A 410 -4.14 -16.75 1.37
C LEU A 410 -3.25 -17.48 2.39
N LEU A 411 -1.92 -17.30 2.33
CA LEU A 411 -0.99 -17.89 3.30
C LEU A 411 -1.23 -17.36 4.71
N THR A 412 -1.41 -16.05 4.84
CA THR A 412 -1.65 -15.42 6.15
C THR A 412 -2.96 -15.92 6.75
N TYR A 413 -4.04 -15.95 5.95
CA TYR A 413 -5.34 -16.44 6.38
C TYR A 413 -5.24 -17.92 6.82
N ALA A 414 -4.58 -18.75 6.00
CA ALA A 414 -4.37 -20.16 6.33
C ALA A 414 -3.58 -20.34 7.65
N ALA A 415 -2.62 -19.46 7.90
CA ALA A 415 -1.85 -19.51 9.15
C ALA A 415 -2.71 -19.17 10.38
N TYR A 416 -3.67 -18.24 10.24
CA TYR A 416 -4.56 -17.85 11.34
C TYR A 416 -5.67 -18.89 11.60
N THR A 417 -6.21 -19.48 10.54
CA THR A 417 -7.41 -20.32 10.62
C THR A 417 -7.13 -21.82 10.58
N GLY A 418 -5.94 -22.21 10.10
CA GLY A 418 -5.62 -23.62 9.87
C GLY A 418 -6.20 -24.16 8.56
N SER A 419 -6.76 -23.31 7.69
CA SER A 419 -7.40 -23.76 6.45
C SER A 419 -6.41 -24.36 5.46
N SER A 420 -6.52 -25.66 5.20
CA SER A 420 -5.68 -26.35 4.20
C SER A 420 -6.01 -25.90 2.78
N ALA A 421 -7.29 -25.62 2.49
CA ALA A 421 -7.71 -25.19 1.15
C ALA A 421 -7.03 -23.88 0.73
N HIS A 422 -7.00 -22.88 1.63
CA HIS A 422 -6.35 -21.60 1.35
C HIS A 422 -4.83 -21.75 1.24
N ARG A 423 -4.22 -22.61 2.07
CA ARG A 423 -2.79 -22.92 1.99
C ARG A 423 -2.44 -23.55 0.65
N GLU A 424 -3.19 -24.58 0.23
CA GLU A 424 -2.95 -25.27 -1.04
C GLU A 424 -3.10 -24.34 -2.23
N ALA A 425 -4.11 -23.46 -2.20
CA ALA A 425 -4.33 -22.46 -3.25
C ALA A 425 -3.14 -21.50 -3.35
N ALA A 426 -2.64 -21.03 -2.19
CA ALA A 426 -1.46 -20.15 -2.16
C ALA A 426 -0.21 -20.85 -2.71
N GLU A 427 0.01 -22.10 -2.31
CA GLU A 427 1.16 -22.89 -2.77
C GLU A 427 1.12 -23.12 -4.28
N LYS A 428 -0.07 -23.39 -4.84
CA LYS A 428 -0.27 -23.49 -6.29
C LYS A 428 0.03 -22.15 -6.97
N ALA A 429 -0.56 -21.05 -6.49
CA ALA A 429 -0.32 -19.72 -7.05
C ALA A 429 1.18 -19.37 -7.07
N LEU A 430 1.91 -19.71 -6.01
CA LEU A 430 3.35 -19.50 -5.92
C LEU A 430 4.15 -20.33 -6.92
N GLY A 431 3.57 -21.39 -7.48
CA GLY A 431 4.20 -22.20 -8.54
C GLY A 431 4.58 -21.38 -9.79
N VAL A 432 3.94 -20.24 -10.03
CA VAL A 432 4.27 -19.33 -11.14
C VAL A 432 5.71 -18.81 -11.08
N VAL A 433 6.31 -18.75 -9.89
CA VAL A 433 7.72 -18.32 -9.72
C VAL A 433 8.67 -19.11 -10.63
N ARG A 434 8.37 -20.39 -10.87
CA ARG A 434 9.19 -21.30 -11.69
C ARG A 434 8.94 -21.16 -13.20
N THR A 435 7.78 -20.62 -13.56
CA THR A 435 7.42 -20.43 -14.97
C THR A 435 7.73 -19.00 -15.48
N UNK A 436 7.72 -18.10 -14.69
CA UNK A 436 7.99 -16.97 -15.03
C UNK A 436 9.31 -16.69 -14.87
N ALA A 437 10.10 -17.15 -15.65
CA ALA A 437 11.54 -16.92 -15.56
C ALA A 437 11.88 -15.43 -15.44
N GLY A 438 12.55 -15.11 -14.38
CA GLY A 438 13.05 -13.74 -14.15
C GLY A 438 12.21 -12.89 -13.19
N VAL A 439 11.30 -13.50 -12.45
CA VAL A 439 10.44 -12.74 -11.53
C VAL A 439 11.12 -12.61 -10.16
N ALA A 440 12.08 -11.68 -10.05
CA ALA A 440 12.71 -11.35 -8.76
C ALA A 440 11.68 -10.79 -7.75
N SER A 441 10.66 -10.09 -8.23
CA SER A 441 9.62 -9.48 -7.41
C SER A 441 8.72 -10.51 -6.71
N LEU A 442 8.44 -11.65 -7.34
CA LEU A 442 7.62 -12.72 -6.73
C LEU A 442 8.31 -13.39 -5.53
N ALA A 443 9.63 -13.32 -5.44
CA ALA A 443 10.37 -14.02 -4.39
C ALA A 443 10.13 -13.46 -2.99
N TRP A 444 9.64 -12.22 -2.85
CA TRP A 444 9.42 -11.64 -1.53
C TRP A 444 8.27 -12.33 -0.77
N ARG A 445 7.23 -12.77 -1.49
CA ARG A 445 6.11 -13.46 -0.83
C ARG A 445 6.41 -14.95 -0.54
N VAL A 446 7.32 -15.55 -1.28
CA VAL A 446 7.85 -16.88 -0.94
C VAL A 446 8.54 -16.86 0.43
N ALA A 447 9.24 -15.77 0.76
CA ALA A 447 9.86 -15.61 2.07
C ALA A 447 8.83 -15.49 3.21
N ALA A 448 7.62 -15.04 2.93
CA ALA A 448 6.55 -14.96 3.93
C ALA A 448 5.95 -16.33 4.27
N ALA A 449 6.06 -17.30 3.38
CA ALA A 449 5.49 -18.64 3.58
C ALA A 449 6.24 -19.51 4.59
N SER A 450 7.49 -19.19 4.87
CA SER A 450 8.26 -19.93 5.86
C SER A 450 8.05 -19.30 7.25
N ARG A 451 7.49 -20.09 8.17
CA ARG A 451 7.24 -19.67 9.56
C ARG A 451 8.48 -19.02 10.15
N PRO A 452 8.40 -17.81 10.72
CA PRO A 452 9.49 -17.33 11.55
C PRO A 452 9.61 -18.27 12.76
N ARG A 453 10.79 -18.78 12.99
CA ARG A 453 11.09 -19.37 14.30
C ARG A 453 10.80 -18.30 15.35
N PRO A 454 10.04 -18.62 16.40
CA PRO A 454 9.81 -17.65 17.44
C PRO A 454 11.19 -17.18 17.94
N ALA A 455 11.43 -15.89 17.83
CA ALA A 455 12.63 -15.30 18.44
C ALA A 455 12.63 -15.73 19.90
N ARG A 456 13.73 -16.30 20.36
CA ARG A 456 13.90 -16.60 21.78
C ARG A 456 13.73 -15.28 22.52
N GLY A 457 12.53 -15.07 23.04
CA GLY A 457 12.17 -13.83 23.71
C GLY A 457 13.11 -13.60 24.90
N ARG A 458 13.82 -12.50 24.88
CA ARG A 458 14.28 -11.91 26.13
C ARG A 458 13.03 -11.69 26.96
N ARG A 459 12.85 -12.47 28.00
CA ARG A 459 11.81 -12.24 28.99
C ARG A 459 12.06 -10.85 29.59
N VAL A 460 11.32 -9.87 29.16
CA VAL A 460 11.20 -8.63 29.91
C VAL A 460 10.46 -9.04 31.19
N ARG A 461 11.14 -9.02 32.31
CA ARG A 461 10.50 -9.21 33.62
C ARG A 461 9.50 -8.06 33.78
N ALA A 462 8.23 -8.37 33.62
CA ALA A 462 7.18 -7.47 34.07
C ALA A 462 7.35 -7.29 35.58
N GLY A 463 7.63 -6.08 36.00
CA GLY A 463 7.69 -5.72 37.42
C GLY A 463 6.30 -6.02 38.02
N ARG A 464 6.27 -6.74 39.14
CA ARG A 464 5.06 -6.97 39.92
C ARG A 464 4.45 -5.61 40.31
N PRO A 465 3.17 -5.39 40.05
CA PRO A 465 2.53 -4.23 40.64
C PRO A 465 2.45 -4.42 42.17
N SER A 466 2.85 -3.41 42.91
CA SER A 466 2.73 -3.35 44.38
C SER A 466 1.24 -3.35 44.76
N ARG A 467 0.89 -4.25 45.69
CA ARG A 467 -0.43 -4.34 46.31
C ARG A 467 -0.75 -3.05 47.08
N PRO A 468 -1.92 -2.46 46.93
CA PRO A 468 -2.38 -1.48 47.92
C PRO A 468 -2.97 -2.19 49.14
N ALA A 469 -2.82 -1.55 50.29
CA ALA A 469 -3.19 -2.08 51.59
C ALA A 469 -4.76 -2.14 51.75
N SER A 470 -5.18 -3.15 52.48
CA SER A 470 -6.55 -3.50 52.79
C SER A 470 -7.21 -2.49 53.74
N GLY A 471 -8.48 -2.09 53.42
CA GLY A 471 -9.40 -1.51 54.36
C GLY A 471 -10.82 -1.97 54.00
N PRO A 472 -11.70 -2.21 55.01
CA PRO A 472 -12.89 -3.03 54.79
C PRO A 472 -14.15 -2.22 54.55
N SER A 473 -15.04 -2.75 53.78
CA SER A 473 -16.47 -2.88 54.10
C SER A 473 -17.30 -3.19 52.85
N GLY A 474 -18.18 -4.14 53.08
CA GLY A 474 -18.95 -4.80 52.05
C GLY A 474 -20.22 -4.07 51.61
N VAL A 475 -20.62 -4.41 50.39
CA VAL A 475 -22.05 -4.43 49.99
C VAL A 475 -22.23 -5.62 49.05
N ARG A 476 -23.10 -6.53 49.45
CA ARG A 476 -23.61 -7.61 48.59
C ARG A 476 -24.69 -7.06 47.68
N ILE A 477 -24.61 -7.34 46.42
CA ILE A 477 -25.78 -7.26 45.53
C ILE A 477 -25.83 -8.58 44.74
N GLY A 478 -26.99 -9.22 44.84
CA GLY A 478 -27.22 -10.58 44.41
C GLY A 478 -27.48 -10.70 42.90
N HIS A 479 -27.13 -11.89 42.42
CA HIS A 479 -27.52 -12.39 41.11
C HIS A 479 -29.02 -12.63 41.02
N GLN A 480 -29.65 -12.21 39.97
CA GLN A 480 -30.88 -12.84 39.50
C GLN A 480 -30.82 -13.04 37.99
N ARG A 481 -30.79 -14.32 37.64
CA ARG A 481 -31.05 -14.82 36.28
C ARG A 481 -32.57 -14.89 36.14
N ASP A 482 -33.09 -14.48 35.00
CA ASP A 482 -34.33 -15.05 34.50
C ASP A 482 -34.35 -15.02 32.99
N ALA A 483 -34.40 -16.23 32.42
CA ALA A 483 -34.66 -16.49 31.03
C ALA A 483 -36.18 -16.59 30.82
N HIS A 484 -36.73 -15.88 29.88
CA HIS A 484 -38.07 -16.18 29.38
C HIS A 484 -38.05 -16.38 27.87
N VAL A 485 -38.33 -17.63 27.52
CA VAL A 485 -38.72 -18.05 26.16
C VAL A 485 -40.25 -17.81 26.08
N VAL A 486 -40.68 -17.10 25.06
CA VAL A 486 -42.10 -17.12 24.68
C VAL A 486 -42.22 -17.50 23.21
N ARG A 487 -42.77 -18.68 22.96
CA ARG A 487 -43.45 -19.04 21.70
C ARG A 487 -44.88 -18.50 21.80
N ASP A 488 -45.42 -18.02 20.71
CA ASP A 488 -46.73 -18.47 20.21
C ASP A 488 -47.13 -17.80 18.88
N GLU A 489 -47.79 -18.57 18.23
CA GLU A 489 -48.55 -18.89 17.07
C GLU A 489 -49.62 -17.84 16.66
N GLY A 490 -49.79 -17.75 15.33
CA GLY A 490 -51.10 -17.81 14.69
C GLY A 490 -51.84 -16.51 14.41
N GLY A 491 -52.23 -16.35 13.16
CA GLY A 491 -53.33 -15.48 12.80
C GLY A 491 -53.36 -15.02 11.34
N GLN A 492 -54.17 -15.68 10.57
CA GLN A 492 -54.55 -15.34 9.18
C GLN A 492 -55.33 -14.03 9.07
N GLY A 493 -55.24 -13.38 7.91
CA GLY A 493 -56.18 -12.33 7.55
C GLY A 493 -55.88 -11.67 6.20
N GLU A 494 -56.73 -11.98 5.25
CA GLU A 494 -56.80 -11.55 3.86
C GLU A 494 -57.03 -10.04 3.70
N GLY A 495 -56.61 -9.50 2.51
CA GLY A 495 -57.04 -8.20 2.05
C GLY A 495 -56.35 -7.73 0.75
N VAL A 496 -57.04 -7.88 -0.33
CA VAL A 496 -56.74 -7.55 -1.72
C VAL A 496 -56.98 -6.06 -2.04
N GLU A 497 -56.41 -5.62 -3.15
CA GLU A 497 -56.70 -4.41 -3.96
C GLU A 497 -55.69 -3.26 -3.75
N ASP A 498 -55.31 -2.48 -4.74
CA ASP A 498 -55.35 -2.46 -6.19
C ASP A 498 -54.36 -1.38 -6.70
N LEU A 499 -53.72 -1.65 -7.83
CA LEU A 499 -53.31 -0.76 -8.93
C LEU A 499 -52.98 0.73 -8.65
N VAL A 500 -51.83 1.20 -9.15
CA VAL A 500 -51.79 2.18 -10.30
C VAL A 500 -50.36 2.30 -10.84
N GLU A 501 -50.20 2.09 -12.15
CA GLU A 501 -49.02 2.40 -12.95
C GLU A 501 -48.84 3.93 -13.12
N ALA A 502 -47.59 4.37 -13.19
CA ALA A 502 -47.24 5.68 -13.78
C ALA A 502 -45.88 5.59 -14.46
N GLU A 503 -45.84 5.87 -15.75
CA GLU A 503 -44.64 6.02 -16.59
C GLU A 503 -43.91 7.36 -16.30
N PRO A 504 -42.60 7.43 -16.56
CA PRO A 504 -41.85 8.68 -16.40
C PRO A 504 -41.84 9.53 -17.67
N PRO A 505 -41.67 10.84 -17.58
CA PRO A 505 -41.53 11.71 -18.77
C PRO A 505 -40.06 11.79 -19.23
N ARG A 506 -39.87 12.18 -20.48
CA ARG A 506 -38.68 12.25 -21.35
C ARG A 506 -37.48 13.01 -20.80
#